data_94b5dd944b4ec4dcf8bd7e75c143cb2d
#
_entry.id   94b5dd944b4ec4dcf8bd7e75c143cb2d
#
_cell.length_a   1.000
_cell.length_b   1.000
_cell.length_c   1.000
_cell.angle_alpha   90.00
_cell.angle_beta   90.00
_cell.angle_gamma   90.00
#
_symmetry.space_group_name_H-M   'P 1'
#
loop_
_entity.id
_entity.type
_entity.pdbx_description
1 polymer ?
#
loop_
_entity_poly.entity_id
_entity_poly.type
_entity_poly.pdbx_seq_one_letter_code
_entity_poly.pdbx_strand_id
1 'polypeptide(L)'
;FVIEVMGRNAGDIALWAGIASGADEIIIPEEGFKIEEVVESIKEGYAKGRTHNIIILAEGVMSADEFGKALKEAGDESDLRVTELGHIQRGGSPTARDRVLASRMGAHAVKLLKQGIGGVAVGIRNEKMVENPILGKAEEGALFSLTEDGKIVVNNPHKADLGLAELNRSLSSI
;
A
#
# COMPACT_ATOMS: atom_id res chain seq x y z
N PHE A 1 -4.91 -8.87 -16.96
CA PHE A 1 -5.72 -8.67 -15.75
C PHE A 1 -5.17 -7.47 -14.98
N VAL A 2 -6.02 -6.51 -14.62
CA VAL A 2 -5.71 -5.41 -13.68
C VAL A 2 -6.46 -5.66 -12.40
N ILE A 3 -5.74 -5.74 -11.29
CA ILE A 3 -6.30 -6.03 -9.97
C ILE A 3 -5.97 -4.86 -9.04
N GLU A 4 -7.00 -4.08 -8.71
CA GLU A 4 -6.87 -2.99 -7.75
C GLU A 4 -6.89 -3.52 -6.32
N VAL A 5 -5.93 -3.07 -5.54
CA VAL A 5 -5.79 -3.43 -4.13
C VAL A 5 -5.81 -2.20 -3.24
N MET A 6 -6.28 -2.39 -2.01
CA MET A 6 -6.29 -1.35 -1.00
C MET A 6 -4.85 -0.95 -0.61
N GLY A 7 -4.72 0.11 0.13
CA GLY A 7 -3.45 0.62 0.65
C GLY A 7 -3.49 2.13 0.86
N ARG A 8 -4.59 2.78 0.45
CA ARG A 8 -4.77 4.23 0.46
C ARG A 8 -3.62 4.91 -0.29
N ASN A 9 -2.72 5.60 0.39
CA ASN A 9 -1.60 6.33 -0.22
C ASN A 9 -0.26 5.58 -0.11
N ALA A 10 -0.29 4.26 0.11
CA ALA A 10 0.89 3.43 0.25
C ALA A 10 0.76 2.13 -0.56
N GLY A 11 1.85 1.72 -1.20
CA GLY A 11 1.91 0.57 -2.09
C GLY A 11 2.27 -0.76 -1.43
N ASP A 12 2.35 -0.85 -0.09
CA ASP A 12 2.80 -2.07 0.59
C ASP A 12 2.00 -3.31 0.21
N ILE A 13 0.66 -3.21 0.23
CA ILE A 13 -0.20 -4.35 -0.10
C ILE A 13 0.02 -4.76 -1.56
N ALA A 14 0.11 -3.78 -2.46
CA ALA A 14 0.37 -4.03 -3.87
C ALA A 14 1.71 -4.74 -4.08
N LEU A 15 2.78 -4.28 -3.44
CA LEU A 15 4.11 -4.87 -3.56
C LEU A 15 4.14 -6.30 -3.01
N TRP A 16 3.68 -6.50 -1.76
CA TRP A 16 3.71 -7.84 -1.15
C TRP A 16 2.83 -8.83 -1.90
N ALA A 17 1.61 -8.43 -2.24
CA ALA A 17 0.69 -9.30 -2.97
C ALA A 17 1.17 -9.58 -4.40
N GLY A 18 1.67 -8.55 -5.09
CA GLY A 18 2.16 -8.65 -6.46
C GLY A 18 3.36 -9.58 -6.57
N ILE A 19 4.39 -9.39 -5.73
CA ILE A 19 5.57 -10.26 -5.70
C ILE A 19 5.18 -11.70 -5.34
N ALA A 20 4.35 -11.87 -4.31
CA ALA A 20 3.92 -13.21 -3.86
C ALA A 20 3.07 -13.95 -4.90
N SER A 21 2.32 -13.25 -5.75
CA SER A 21 1.50 -13.83 -6.81
C SER A 21 2.21 -13.94 -8.17
N GLY A 22 3.44 -13.40 -8.30
CA GLY A 22 4.17 -13.36 -9.56
C GLY A 22 3.55 -12.40 -10.57
N ALA A 23 3.10 -11.23 -10.11
CA ALA A 23 2.57 -10.21 -11.00
C ALA A 23 3.66 -9.68 -11.94
N ASP A 24 3.29 -9.42 -13.18
CA ASP A 24 4.19 -8.88 -14.19
C ASP A 24 4.52 -7.41 -13.92
N GLU A 25 3.51 -6.65 -13.48
CA GLU A 25 3.65 -5.23 -13.14
C GLU A 25 3.00 -4.92 -11.78
N ILE A 26 3.62 -4.01 -11.02
CA ILE A 26 3.06 -3.50 -9.77
C ILE A 26 3.15 -1.98 -9.79
N ILE A 27 2.00 -1.32 -9.76
CA ILE A 27 1.89 0.14 -9.85
C ILE A 27 1.53 0.69 -8.48
N ILE A 28 2.40 1.54 -7.93
CA ILE A 28 2.29 2.09 -6.58
C ILE A 28 2.40 3.61 -6.55
N PRO A 29 1.82 4.28 -5.55
CA PRO A 29 1.84 5.74 -5.48
C PRO A 29 3.21 6.34 -5.16
N GLU A 30 4.13 5.56 -4.60
CA GLU A 30 5.49 6.00 -4.27
C GLU A 30 6.41 6.13 -5.49
N GLU A 31 6.07 5.46 -6.58
CA GLU A 31 6.79 5.52 -7.84
C GLU A 31 5.92 6.11 -8.95
N GLY A 32 6.51 6.93 -9.79
CA GLY A 32 5.87 7.37 -11.02
C GLY A 32 5.83 6.23 -12.03
N PHE A 33 4.79 6.20 -12.88
CA PHE A 33 4.71 5.28 -14.02
C PHE A 33 4.28 6.04 -15.27
N LYS A 34 4.51 5.44 -16.43
CA LYS A 34 3.98 5.91 -17.71
C LYS A 34 3.16 4.79 -18.33
N ILE A 35 1.97 5.14 -18.75
CA ILE A 35 1.04 4.15 -19.29
C ILE A 35 1.59 3.47 -20.55
N GLU A 36 2.35 4.24 -21.36
CA GLU A 36 2.99 3.75 -22.57
C GLU A 36 4.05 2.69 -22.27
N GLU A 37 4.82 2.85 -21.17
CA GLU A 37 5.81 1.86 -20.73
C GLU A 37 5.14 0.56 -20.29
N VAL A 38 3.97 0.65 -19.63
CA VAL A 38 3.18 -0.54 -19.24
C VAL A 38 2.65 -1.26 -20.48
N VAL A 39 2.12 -0.51 -21.47
CA VAL A 39 1.65 -1.12 -22.74
C VAL A 39 2.80 -1.82 -23.48
N GLU A 40 3.99 -1.22 -23.50
CA GLU A 40 5.18 -1.85 -24.12
C GLU A 40 5.57 -3.13 -23.39
N SER A 41 5.61 -3.14 -22.07
CA SER A 41 5.88 -4.31 -21.25
C SER A 41 4.88 -5.45 -21.52
N ILE A 42 3.58 -5.13 -21.67
CA ILE A 42 2.56 -6.09 -22.05
C ILE A 42 2.87 -6.71 -23.43
N LYS A 43 3.19 -5.88 -24.42
CA LYS A 43 3.52 -6.31 -25.78
C LYS A 43 4.77 -7.19 -25.82
N GLU A 44 5.81 -6.78 -25.10
CA GLU A 44 7.04 -7.57 -24.96
C GLU A 44 6.77 -8.94 -24.31
N GLY A 45 5.92 -8.96 -23.27
CA GLY A 45 5.50 -10.20 -22.63
C GLY A 45 4.87 -11.17 -23.61
N TYR A 46 3.93 -10.72 -24.42
CA TYR A 46 3.33 -11.54 -25.48
C TYR A 46 4.35 -11.98 -26.54
N ALA A 47 5.25 -11.08 -26.94
CA ALA A 47 6.30 -11.43 -27.91
C ALA A 47 7.26 -12.52 -27.38
N LYS A 48 7.48 -12.57 -26.07
CA LYS A 48 8.26 -13.61 -25.36
C LYS A 48 7.45 -14.89 -25.10
N GLY A 49 6.19 -14.97 -25.55
CA GLY A 49 5.33 -16.16 -25.42
C GLY A 49 4.47 -16.20 -24.16
N ARG A 50 4.38 -15.12 -23.38
CA ARG A 50 3.41 -15.03 -22.28
C ARG A 50 1.99 -15.08 -22.85
N THR A 51 1.10 -15.74 -22.14
CA THR A 51 -0.32 -15.87 -22.54
C THR A 51 -1.25 -14.94 -21.75
N HIS A 52 -0.72 -14.30 -20.71
CA HIS A 52 -1.44 -13.39 -19.84
C HIS A 52 -0.46 -12.40 -19.21
N ASN A 53 -1.00 -11.27 -18.73
CA ASN A 53 -0.27 -10.31 -17.90
C ASN A 53 -1.13 -10.00 -16.66
N ILE A 54 -0.50 -9.99 -15.49
CA ILE A 54 -1.12 -9.65 -14.20
C ILE A 54 -0.52 -8.34 -13.72
N ILE A 55 -1.36 -7.34 -13.60
CA ILE A 55 -0.99 -6.00 -13.11
C ILE A 55 -1.66 -5.79 -11.76
N ILE A 56 -0.89 -5.53 -10.71
CA ILE A 56 -1.41 -5.12 -9.42
C ILE A 56 -1.33 -3.59 -9.33
N LEU A 57 -2.48 -2.98 -9.09
CA LEU A 57 -2.63 -1.52 -9.01
C LEU A 57 -3.02 -1.11 -7.59
N ALA A 58 -2.22 -0.26 -6.95
CA ALA A 58 -2.61 0.33 -5.67
C ALA A 58 -3.69 1.40 -5.87
N GLU A 59 -4.77 1.36 -5.07
CA GLU A 59 -5.90 2.32 -5.13
C GLU A 59 -5.47 3.79 -5.01
N GLY A 60 -4.31 4.05 -4.41
CA GLY A 60 -3.76 5.40 -4.24
C GLY A 60 -3.19 6.03 -5.51
N VAL A 61 -3.07 5.25 -6.59
CA VAL A 61 -2.62 5.74 -7.90
C VAL A 61 -3.79 6.27 -8.72
N MET A 62 -4.73 5.39 -9.03
CA MET A 62 -6.00 5.65 -9.71
C MET A 62 -6.89 4.42 -9.60
N SER A 63 -8.16 4.54 -10.01
CA SER A 63 -9.03 3.37 -10.06
C SER A 63 -8.66 2.41 -11.19
N ALA A 64 -8.94 1.13 -10.99
CA ALA A 64 -8.66 0.11 -12.00
C ALA A 64 -9.43 0.34 -13.30
N ASP A 65 -10.64 0.91 -13.23
CA ASP A 65 -11.42 1.27 -14.41
C ASP A 65 -10.78 2.42 -15.22
N GLU A 66 -10.26 3.45 -14.53
CA GLU A 66 -9.52 4.56 -15.19
C GLU A 66 -8.22 4.04 -15.80
N PHE A 67 -7.50 3.19 -15.08
CA PHE A 67 -6.27 2.57 -15.57
C PHE A 67 -6.53 1.71 -16.80
N GLY A 68 -7.59 0.90 -16.78
CA GLY A 68 -8.00 0.09 -17.92
C GLY A 68 -8.35 0.93 -19.16
N LYS A 69 -9.02 2.07 -18.98
CA LYS A 69 -9.29 3.03 -20.08
C LYS A 69 -7.99 3.62 -20.63
N ALA A 70 -7.09 4.05 -19.73
CA ALA A 70 -5.80 4.60 -20.13
C ALA A 70 -4.94 3.60 -20.92
N LEU A 71 -4.94 2.31 -20.56
CA LEU A 71 -4.27 1.26 -21.33
C LEU A 71 -4.84 1.14 -22.75
N LYS A 72 -6.17 1.16 -22.89
CA LYS A 72 -6.83 1.10 -24.21
C LYS A 72 -6.52 2.33 -25.07
N GLU A 73 -6.55 3.52 -24.48
CA GLU A 73 -6.22 4.78 -25.15
C GLU A 73 -4.75 4.81 -25.60
N ALA A 74 -3.85 4.18 -24.83
CA ALA A 74 -2.43 4.03 -25.15
C ALA A 74 -2.14 2.89 -26.17
N GLY A 75 -3.17 2.19 -26.67
CA GLY A 75 -3.06 1.18 -27.73
C GLY A 75 -2.83 -0.26 -27.24
N ASP A 76 -3.30 -0.58 -26.03
CA ASP A 76 -3.43 -1.97 -25.60
C ASP A 76 -4.66 -2.60 -26.26
N GLU A 77 -4.45 -3.63 -27.09
CA GLU A 77 -5.50 -4.36 -27.80
C GLU A 77 -5.92 -5.66 -27.09
N SER A 78 -5.33 -5.95 -25.91
CA SER A 78 -5.59 -7.19 -25.18
C SER A 78 -7.05 -7.29 -24.66
N ASP A 79 -7.52 -8.50 -24.37
CA ASP A 79 -8.78 -8.74 -23.63
C ASP A 79 -8.58 -8.39 -22.17
N LEU A 80 -8.77 -7.12 -21.85
CA LEU A 80 -8.53 -6.56 -20.53
C LEU A 80 -9.67 -6.92 -19.56
N ARG A 81 -9.29 -7.45 -18.41
CA ARG A 81 -10.20 -7.71 -17.28
C ARG A 81 -9.75 -6.93 -16.07
N VAL A 82 -10.66 -6.14 -15.53
CA VAL A 82 -10.44 -5.27 -14.39
C VAL A 82 -11.18 -5.82 -13.18
N THR A 83 -10.53 -5.82 -12.02
CA THR A 83 -11.12 -6.26 -10.76
C THR A 83 -10.70 -5.33 -9.64
N GLU A 84 -11.66 -4.72 -8.97
CA GLU A 84 -11.47 -4.04 -7.70
C GLU A 84 -11.75 -5.01 -6.56
N LEU A 85 -10.75 -5.34 -5.73
CA LEU A 85 -10.94 -6.23 -4.58
C LEU A 85 -11.69 -5.54 -3.44
N GLY A 86 -11.43 -4.26 -3.20
CA GLY A 86 -12.14 -3.45 -2.23
C GLY A 86 -12.16 -4.06 -0.82
N HIS A 87 -13.30 -3.97 -0.16
CA HIS A 87 -13.47 -4.34 1.24
C HIS A 87 -13.33 -5.84 1.56
N ILE A 88 -13.37 -6.73 0.59
CA ILE A 88 -13.11 -8.17 0.84
C ILE A 88 -11.70 -8.40 1.38
N GLN A 89 -10.76 -7.49 1.12
CA GLN A 89 -9.40 -7.53 1.67
C GLN A 89 -9.36 -7.29 3.19
N ARG A 90 -10.41 -6.70 3.77
CA ARG A 90 -10.53 -6.46 5.21
C ARG A 90 -11.21 -7.61 5.95
N GLY A 91 -11.64 -8.62 5.23
CA GLY A 91 -12.35 -9.76 5.78
C GLY A 91 -11.45 -10.72 6.54
N GLY A 92 -12.09 -11.69 7.18
CA GLY A 92 -11.44 -12.75 7.91
C GLY A 92 -11.43 -12.57 9.43
N SER A 93 -11.37 -13.68 10.13
CA SER A 93 -11.24 -13.71 11.59
C SER A 93 -9.81 -13.35 12.00
N PRO A 94 -9.61 -12.56 13.07
CA PRO A 94 -8.28 -12.24 13.57
C PRO A 94 -7.55 -13.51 14.00
N THR A 95 -6.26 -13.56 13.69
CA THR A 95 -5.35 -14.64 14.11
C THR A 95 -5.04 -14.55 15.60
N ALA A 96 -4.40 -15.57 16.15
CA ALA A 96 -3.88 -15.54 17.52
C ALA A 96 -2.92 -14.37 17.73
N ARG A 97 -2.06 -14.06 16.74
CA ARG A 97 -1.14 -12.90 16.78
C ARG A 97 -1.90 -11.58 16.88
N ASP A 98 -2.92 -11.38 16.06
CA ASP A 98 -3.74 -10.16 16.09
C ASP A 98 -4.39 -9.96 17.45
N ARG A 99 -4.96 -11.02 18.02
CA ARG A 99 -5.64 -10.99 19.33
C ARG A 99 -4.66 -10.68 20.46
N VAL A 100 -3.51 -11.34 20.49
CA VAL A 100 -2.47 -11.10 21.51
C VAL A 100 -1.92 -9.67 21.39
N LEU A 101 -1.64 -9.20 20.17
CA LEU A 101 -1.16 -7.84 19.95
C LEU A 101 -2.18 -6.81 20.41
N ALA A 102 -3.44 -6.95 20.02
CA ALA A 102 -4.51 -6.03 20.43
C ALA A 102 -4.68 -6.00 21.96
N SER A 103 -4.61 -7.16 22.63
CA SER A 103 -4.69 -7.25 24.09
C SER A 103 -3.50 -6.55 24.76
N ARG A 104 -2.28 -6.73 24.27
CA ARG A 104 -1.08 -6.05 24.77
C ARG A 104 -1.19 -4.53 24.62
N MET A 105 -1.60 -4.06 23.44
CA MET A 105 -1.78 -2.62 23.16
C MET A 105 -2.87 -2.01 24.03
N GLY A 106 -4.01 -2.68 24.18
CA GLY A 106 -5.11 -2.23 25.05
C GLY A 106 -4.71 -2.15 26.53
N ALA A 107 -4.02 -3.17 27.04
CA ALA A 107 -3.52 -3.17 28.42
C ALA A 107 -2.50 -2.04 28.64
N HIS A 108 -1.63 -1.77 27.67
CA HIS A 108 -0.66 -0.68 27.73
C HIS A 108 -1.38 0.69 27.73
N ALA A 109 -2.36 0.89 26.87
CA ALA A 109 -3.15 2.12 26.84
C ALA A 109 -3.84 2.41 28.18
N VAL A 110 -4.45 1.39 28.80
CA VAL A 110 -5.06 1.54 30.14
C VAL A 110 -4.02 1.89 31.20
N LYS A 111 -2.82 1.32 31.14
CA LYS A 111 -1.72 1.67 32.05
C LYS A 111 -1.32 3.15 31.93
N LEU A 112 -1.23 3.67 30.71
CA LEU A 112 -0.92 5.07 30.45
C LEU A 112 -2.00 5.99 31.03
N LEU A 113 -3.27 5.68 30.79
CA LEU A 113 -4.40 6.44 31.35
C LEU A 113 -4.37 6.47 32.88
N LYS A 114 -4.02 5.37 33.54
CA LYS A 114 -3.83 5.34 35.00
C LYS A 114 -2.68 6.24 35.48
N GLN A 115 -1.71 6.51 34.63
CA GLN A 115 -0.59 7.42 34.91
C GLN A 115 -0.91 8.88 34.54
N GLY A 116 -2.14 9.17 34.05
CA GLY A 116 -2.53 10.50 33.59
C GLY A 116 -1.99 10.86 32.20
N ILE A 117 -1.44 9.88 31.47
CA ILE A 117 -0.89 10.09 30.13
C ILE A 117 -2.01 9.86 29.11
N GLY A 118 -2.30 10.89 28.31
CA GLY A 118 -3.26 10.88 27.21
C GLY A 118 -2.68 11.54 25.96
N GLY A 119 -3.46 11.58 24.87
CA GLY A 119 -3.04 12.21 23.63
C GLY A 119 -1.94 11.46 22.87
N VAL A 120 -1.77 10.16 23.16
CA VAL A 120 -0.77 9.29 22.53
C VAL A 120 -1.43 8.12 21.83
N ALA A 121 -0.85 7.69 20.71
CA ALA A 121 -1.18 6.44 20.03
C ALA A 121 -0.22 5.35 20.50
N VAL A 122 -0.78 4.22 20.93
CA VAL A 122 0.02 3.03 21.30
C VAL A 122 0.28 2.21 20.05
N GLY A 123 1.53 1.83 19.86
CA GLY A 123 1.97 0.98 18.76
C GLY A 123 2.96 -0.09 19.22
N ILE A 124 3.47 -0.85 18.25
CA ILE A 124 4.57 -1.80 18.47
C ILE A 124 5.68 -1.54 17.46
N ARG A 125 6.92 -1.53 17.92
CA ARG A 125 8.11 -1.45 17.07
C ARG A 125 9.18 -2.37 17.65
N ASN A 126 9.71 -3.27 16.82
CA ASN A 126 10.70 -4.27 17.24
C ASN A 126 10.26 -5.02 18.52
N GLU A 127 9.01 -5.54 18.51
CA GLU A 127 8.36 -6.30 19.61
C GLU A 127 8.17 -5.50 20.92
N LYS A 128 8.48 -4.20 20.95
CA LYS A 128 8.30 -3.31 22.11
C LYS A 128 7.13 -2.38 21.90
N MET A 129 6.39 -2.10 22.96
CA MET A 129 5.36 -1.06 22.96
C MET A 129 6.03 0.30 22.76
N VAL A 130 5.45 1.12 21.89
CA VAL A 130 5.85 2.49 21.63
C VAL A 130 4.65 3.41 21.77
N GLU A 131 4.92 4.65 22.14
CA GLU A 131 3.94 5.70 22.33
C GLU A 131 4.34 6.87 21.45
N ASN A 132 3.43 7.28 20.58
CA ASN A 132 3.66 8.44 19.71
C ASN A 132 2.61 9.50 20.03
N PRO A 133 2.97 10.76 20.29
CA PRO A 133 2.01 11.85 20.41
C PRO A 133 1.08 11.87 19.19
N ILE A 134 -0.21 12.02 19.42
CA ILE A 134 -1.17 12.11 18.30
C ILE A 134 -0.98 13.43 17.58
N LEU A 135 -0.85 14.52 18.31
CA LEU A 135 -0.68 15.86 17.77
C LEU A 135 0.56 16.53 18.37
N GLY A 136 1.36 17.19 17.54
CA GLY A 136 2.60 17.86 17.95
C GLY A 136 3.52 18.10 16.77
N LYS A 137 4.81 18.31 17.05
CA LYS A 137 5.82 18.51 16.00
C LYS A 137 6.35 17.17 15.47
N ALA A 138 6.69 17.13 14.19
CA ALA A 138 7.26 15.95 13.54
C ALA A 138 8.55 15.47 14.21
N GLU A 139 9.41 16.41 14.65
CA GLU A 139 10.68 16.13 15.32
C GLU A 139 10.48 15.46 16.69
N GLU A 140 9.32 15.63 17.30
CA GLU A 140 8.91 15.00 18.56
C GLU A 140 8.28 13.61 18.34
N GLY A 141 8.19 13.16 17.09
CA GLY A 141 7.59 11.88 16.72
C GLY A 141 6.06 11.90 16.73
N ALA A 142 5.43 13.08 16.73
CA ALA A 142 3.98 13.19 16.64
C ALA A 142 3.46 12.70 15.28
N LEU A 143 2.28 12.09 15.28
CA LEU A 143 1.66 11.55 14.07
C LEU A 143 1.13 12.65 13.16
N PHE A 144 0.61 13.73 13.76
CA PHE A 144 0.00 14.84 13.04
C PHE A 144 0.52 16.17 13.60
N SER A 145 0.54 17.18 12.74
CA SER A 145 0.74 18.59 13.15
C SER A 145 -0.40 19.46 12.62
N LEU A 146 -0.50 20.66 13.20
CA LEU A 146 -1.40 21.69 12.69
C LEU A 146 -0.58 22.72 11.90
N THR A 147 -1.07 23.09 10.74
CA THR A 147 -0.56 24.22 9.98
C THR A 147 -1.04 25.54 10.60
N GLU A 148 -0.47 26.67 10.19
CA GLU A 148 -0.87 28.00 10.68
C GLU A 148 -2.34 28.31 10.42
N ASP A 149 -2.92 27.79 9.33
CA ASP A 149 -4.34 27.91 8.98
C ASP A 149 -5.22 26.82 9.66
N GLY A 150 -4.66 26.05 10.61
CA GLY A 150 -5.39 25.07 11.41
C GLY A 150 -5.71 23.75 10.73
N LYS A 151 -5.12 23.45 9.57
CA LYS A 151 -5.28 22.15 8.92
C LYS A 151 -4.41 21.09 9.56
N ILE A 152 -4.92 19.86 9.63
CA ILE A 152 -4.17 18.70 10.11
C ILE A 152 -3.34 18.14 8.97
N VAL A 153 -2.05 17.96 9.22
CA VAL A 153 -1.10 17.35 8.28
C VAL A 153 -0.50 16.10 8.92
N VAL A 154 -0.36 15.04 8.12
CA VAL A 154 0.35 13.82 8.54
C VAL A 154 1.85 14.11 8.54
N ASN A 155 2.49 13.95 9.67
CA ASN A 155 3.92 14.14 9.82
C ASN A 155 4.70 13.01 9.22
N ASN A 156 5.17 12.27 8.94
CA ASN A 156 5.83 11.05 8.44
C ASN A 156 4.82 10.10 7.76
N PRO A 157 4.26 10.44 6.60
CA PRO A 157 3.41 9.52 5.87
C PRO A 157 4.19 8.23 5.58
N HIS A 158 3.52 7.10 5.79
CA HIS A 158 4.11 5.81 5.47
C HIS A 158 4.40 5.73 3.95
N LYS A 159 5.52 5.12 3.61
CA LYS A 159 5.91 4.80 2.23
C LYS A 159 6.26 3.32 2.16
N ALA A 160 5.89 2.69 1.05
CA ALA A 160 6.24 1.31 0.78
C ALA A 160 7.77 1.13 0.64
N ASP A 161 8.22 -0.10 0.85
CA ASP A 161 9.62 -0.46 0.68
C ASP A 161 10.01 -0.52 -0.81
N LEU A 162 10.65 0.52 -1.30
CA LEU A 162 11.08 0.62 -2.70
C LEU A 162 12.10 -0.45 -3.10
N GLY A 163 12.79 -1.07 -2.15
CA GLY A 163 13.64 -2.24 -2.42
C GLY A 163 12.84 -3.44 -2.92
N LEU A 164 11.59 -3.60 -2.48
CA LEU A 164 10.69 -4.61 -3.00
C LEU A 164 10.22 -4.29 -4.43
N ALA A 165 10.01 -3.01 -4.76
CA ALA A 165 9.68 -2.61 -6.14
C ALA A 165 10.84 -2.92 -7.10
N GLU A 166 12.07 -2.69 -6.69
CA GLU A 166 13.28 -3.04 -7.45
C GLU A 166 13.40 -4.56 -7.67
N LEU A 167 13.11 -5.35 -6.62
CA LEU A 167 13.05 -6.81 -6.72
C LEU A 167 12.03 -7.26 -7.75
N ASN A 168 10.81 -6.71 -7.74
CA ASN A 168 9.78 -7.07 -8.72
C ASN A 168 10.25 -6.83 -10.15
N ARG A 169 10.82 -5.66 -10.43
CA ARG A 169 11.36 -5.35 -11.79
C ARG A 169 12.43 -6.35 -12.23
N SER A 170 13.30 -6.77 -11.32
CA SER A 170 14.33 -7.77 -11.64
C SER A 170 13.74 -9.15 -11.93
N LEU A 171 12.67 -9.55 -11.25
CA LEU A 171 11.99 -10.82 -11.47
C LEU A 171 11.19 -10.81 -12.78
N SER A 172 10.53 -9.70 -13.11
CA SER A 172 9.72 -9.57 -14.32
C SER A 172 10.56 -9.49 -15.61
N SER A 173 11.85 -9.18 -15.49
CA SER A 173 12.78 -9.10 -16.63
C SER A 173 13.36 -10.46 -17.08
N ILE A 174 13.19 -11.52 -16.29
CA ILE A 174 13.62 -12.88 -16.59
C ILE A 174 12.58 -13.57 -17.48
#